data_44e1cf26ad6d38bdaf9c79a624f15882
#
_entry.id   44e1cf26ad6d38bdaf9c79a624f15882
#
_cell.length_a   1.000
_cell.length_b   1.000
_cell.length_c   1.000
_cell.angle_alpha   90.00
_cell.angle_beta   90.00
_cell.angle_gamma   90.00
#
_symmetry.space_group_name_H-M   'P 1'
#
loop_
_entity.id
_entity.type
_entity.pdbx_description
1 polymer ?
#
loop_
_entity_poly.entity_id
_entity_poly.type
_entity_poly.pdbx_seq_one_letter_code
_entity_poly.pdbx_strand_id
1 'polypeptide(L)'
;QNIGWKLAYLLNEKADKNLLESYNSERRGSTMDVFANATKSTRFMTPPSYGWLTMRDAALSLALRHNFAGALANPRQMEPYSYANSSITMLDDKNFHNGPKPGRVIDNIFFDGKFLSDTLDKGFNILWFGKKPKEYDLKRYPNLICLDPKSKIGELYGASKNSSYLIRPDMHIVGRWY
;
A
#
# COMPACT_ATOMS: atom_id res chain seq x y z
N GLN A 1 -1.40 10.78 8.34
CA GLN A 1 -0.07 10.12 8.48
C GLN A 1 0.95 10.61 7.46
N ASN A 2 0.61 10.75 6.14
CA ASN A 2 1.57 11.05 5.07
C ASN A 2 2.39 12.33 5.28
N ILE A 3 1.76 13.47 5.62
CA ILE A 3 2.49 14.73 5.88
C ILE A 3 3.25 14.70 7.21
N GLY A 4 2.72 14.02 8.22
CA GLY A 4 3.29 14.04 9.58
C GLY A 4 4.71 13.49 9.63
N TRP A 5 4.96 12.32 9.02
CA TRP A 5 6.31 11.76 9.01
C TRP A 5 7.28 12.57 8.14
N LYS A 6 6.80 13.14 7.01
CA LYS A 6 7.65 13.98 6.14
C LYS A 6 8.11 15.24 6.87
N LEU A 7 7.20 15.91 7.59
CA LEU A 7 7.54 17.06 8.42
C LEU A 7 8.49 16.68 9.56
N ALA A 8 8.23 15.54 10.23
CA ALA A 8 9.11 15.07 11.29
C ALA A 8 10.53 14.80 10.80
N TYR A 9 10.69 14.22 9.62
CA TYR A 9 12.01 13.98 9.02
C TYR A 9 12.71 15.29 8.63
N LEU A 10 11.97 16.26 8.09
CA LEU A 10 12.50 17.56 7.73
C LEU A 10 12.95 18.36 8.97
N LEU A 11 12.09 18.45 9.99
CA LEU A 11 12.38 19.22 11.22
C LEU A 11 13.52 18.61 12.04
N ASN A 12 13.76 17.31 11.92
CA ASN A 12 14.91 16.64 12.56
C ASN A 12 16.13 16.53 11.63
N GLU A 13 16.17 17.29 10.54
CA GLU A 13 17.29 17.33 9.58
C GLU A 13 17.67 15.97 8.99
N LYS A 14 16.71 15.04 8.93
CA LYS A 14 16.88 13.69 8.37
C LYS A 14 16.53 13.57 6.91
N ALA A 15 15.98 14.64 6.31
CA ALA A 15 15.60 14.68 4.91
C ALA A 15 15.68 16.11 4.37
N ASP A 16 15.86 16.22 3.05
CA ASP A 16 15.84 17.47 2.30
C ASP A 16 14.40 17.97 2.08
N LYS A 17 14.26 19.27 1.81
CA LYS A 17 12.97 19.95 1.50
C LYS A 17 12.24 19.31 0.33
N ASN A 18 12.95 18.70 -0.61
CA ASN A 18 12.39 18.00 -1.77
C ASN A 18 11.47 16.84 -1.36
N LEU A 19 11.59 16.32 -0.13
CA LEU A 19 10.67 15.33 0.41
C LEU A 19 9.22 15.85 0.44
N LEU A 20 9.00 17.15 0.67
CA LEU A 20 7.67 17.75 0.68
C LEU A 20 7.02 17.84 -0.70
N GLU A 21 7.79 17.88 -1.77
CA GLU A 21 7.26 17.88 -3.15
C GLU A 21 6.49 16.58 -3.43
N SER A 22 6.99 15.47 -2.89
CA SER A 22 6.30 14.18 -3.00
C SER A 22 4.93 14.17 -2.31
N TYR A 23 4.70 15.03 -1.31
CA TYR A 23 3.40 15.14 -0.64
C TYR A 23 2.30 15.59 -1.59
N ASN A 24 2.56 16.66 -2.35
CA ASN A 24 1.56 17.21 -3.26
C ASN A 24 1.17 16.19 -4.35
N SER A 25 2.14 15.55 -4.99
CA SER A 25 1.89 14.56 -6.04
C SER A 25 1.12 13.34 -5.52
N GLU A 26 1.51 12.80 -4.37
CA GLU A 26 0.86 11.66 -3.73
C GLU A 26 -0.58 11.98 -3.31
N ARG A 27 -0.78 13.11 -2.61
CA ARG A 27 -2.10 13.46 -2.06
C ARG A 27 -3.07 13.95 -3.12
N ARG A 28 -2.60 14.67 -4.14
CA ARG A 28 -3.45 15.08 -5.27
C ARG A 28 -3.99 13.85 -6.00
N GLY A 29 -3.13 12.88 -6.32
CA GLY A 29 -3.55 11.63 -6.96
C GLY A 29 -4.59 10.87 -6.11
N SER A 30 -4.31 10.70 -4.83
CA SER A 30 -5.24 10.06 -3.88
C SER A 30 -6.58 10.79 -3.79
N THR A 31 -6.57 12.12 -3.74
CA THR A 31 -7.78 12.93 -3.65
C THR A 31 -8.64 12.80 -4.91
N MET A 32 -8.03 12.85 -6.09
CA MET A 32 -8.73 12.67 -7.36
C MET A 32 -9.35 11.28 -7.50
N ASP A 33 -8.63 10.24 -7.06
CA ASP A 33 -9.16 8.87 -7.04
C ASP A 33 -10.38 8.73 -6.12
N VAL A 34 -10.30 9.30 -4.91
CA VAL A 34 -11.42 9.32 -3.96
C VAL A 34 -12.63 10.05 -4.54
N PHE A 35 -12.45 11.22 -5.16
CA PHE A 35 -13.56 11.97 -5.77
C PHE A 35 -14.20 11.21 -6.93
N ALA A 36 -13.40 10.60 -7.80
CA ALA A 36 -13.91 9.80 -8.90
C ALA A 36 -14.76 8.62 -8.42
N ASN A 37 -14.29 7.91 -7.40
CA ASN A 37 -14.99 6.75 -6.83
C ASN A 37 -16.21 7.18 -6.00
N ALA A 38 -16.12 8.23 -5.19
CA ALA A 38 -17.23 8.78 -4.43
C ALA A 38 -18.36 9.27 -5.35
N THR A 39 -18.03 9.92 -6.46
CA THR A 39 -19.02 10.35 -7.46
C THR A 39 -19.78 9.17 -8.08
N LYS A 40 -19.07 8.09 -8.44
CA LYS A 40 -19.69 6.86 -8.95
C LYS A 40 -20.62 6.24 -7.91
N SER A 41 -20.17 6.14 -6.66
CA SER A 41 -20.94 5.60 -5.56
C SER A 41 -22.21 6.43 -5.29
N THR A 42 -22.08 7.75 -5.25
CA THR A 42 -23.21 8.64 -5.03
C THR A 42 -24.26 8.50 -6.14
N ARG A 43 -23.84 8.45 -7.40
CA ARG A 43 -24.76 8.24 -8.54
C ARG A 43 -25.42 6.87 -8.51
N PHE A 44 -24.74 5.87 -8.01
CA PHE A 44 -25.30 4.53 -7.84
C PHE A 44 -26.32 4.49 -6.69
N MET A 45 -25.98 5.08 -5.53
CA MET A 45 -26.86 5.11 -4.36
C MET A 45 -28.06 6.03 -4.53
N THR A 46 -27.84 7.17 -5.19
CA THR A 46 -28.88 8.19 -5.46
C THR A 46 -28.93 8.47 -6.97
N PRO A 47 -29.64 7.62 -7.73
CA PRO A 47 -29.71 7.74 -9.18
C PRO A 47 -30.32 9.10 -9.60
N PRO A 48 -29.62 9.90 -10.45
CA PRO A 48 -30.10 11.23 -10.83
C PRO A 48 -31.20 11.21 -11.89
N SER A 49 -31.49 10.08 -12.51
CA SER A 49 -32.53 9.91 -13.52
C SER A 49 -33.09 8.49 -13.55
N TYR A 50 -34.21 8.30 -14.26
CA TYR A 50 -34.82 6.98 -14.44
C TYR A 50 -33.87 5.99 -15.14
N GLY A 51 -33.09 6.45 -16.13
CA GLY A 51 -32.09 5.60 -16.78
C GLY A 51 -31.01 5.08 -15.82
N TRP A 52 -30.51 5.94 -14.91
CA TRP A 52 -29.58 5.54 -13.86
C TRP A 52 -30.21 4.57 -12.86
N LEU A 53 -31.48 4.76 -12.52
CA LEU A 53 -32.21 3.83 -11.66
C LEU A 53 -32.30 2.44 -12.30
N THR A 54 -32.70 2.37 -13.56
CA THR A 54 -32.80 1.11 -14.32
C THR A 54 -31.42 0.40 -14.41
N MET A 55 -30.36 1.15 -14.68
CA MET A 55 -28.99 0.59 -14.69
C MET A 55 -28.59 0.03 -13.32
N ARG A 56 -28.89 0.76 -12.24
CA ARG A 56 -28.59 0.28 -10.88
C ARG A 56 -29.33 -1.02 -10.58
N ASP A 57 -30.63 -1.08 -10.87
CA ASP A 57 -31.46 -2.24 -10.57
C ASP A 57 -31.03 -3.46 -11.41
N ALA A 58 -30.65 -3.24 -12.67
CA ALA A 58 -30.05 -4.28 -13.50
C ALA A 58 -28.70 -4.76 -12.97
N ALA A 59 -27.81 -3.85 -12.56
CA ALA A 59 -26.50 -4.21 -11.97
C ALA A 59 -26.66 -5.02 -10.67
N LEU A 60 -27.58 -4.62 -9.79
CA LEU A 60 -27.88 -5.34 -8.56
C LEU A 60 -28.47 -6.73 -8.84
N SER A 61 -29.41 -6.83 -9.78
CA SER A 61 -30.00 -8.13 -10.18
C SER A 61 -28.97 -9.10 -10.76
N LEU A 62 -28.02 -8.58 -11.56
CA LEU A 62 -26.90 -9.36 -12.07
C LEU A 62 -25.92 -9.77 -10.97
N ALA A 63 -25.60 -8.88 -10.02
CA ALA A 63 -24.69 -9.15 -8.92
C ALA A 63 -25.18 -10.24 -7.98
N LEU A 64 -26.50 -10.41 -7.84
CA LEU A 64 -27.11 -11.53 -7.08
C LEU A 64 -26.89 -12.88 -7.74
N ARG A 65 -26.65 -12.92 -9.05
CA ARG A 65 -26.57 -14.16 -9.83
C ARG A 65 -25.17 -14.46 -10.35
N HIS A 66 -24.33 -13.43 -10.49
CA HIS A 66 -23.03 -13.54 -11.16
C HIS A 66 -21.95 -12.75 -10.40
N ASN A 67 -20.89 -13.43 -9.95
CA ASN A 67 -19.80 -12.82 -9.19
C ASN A 67 -19.10 -11.66 -9.93
N PHE A 68 -18.97 -11.72 -11.27
CA PHE A 68 -18.34 -10.64 -12.03
C PHE A 68 -19.11 -9.32 -11.93
N ALA A 69 -20.43 -9.38 -11.75
CA ALA A 69 -21.27 -8.18 -11.69
C ALA A 69 -21.18 -7.47 -10.32
N GLY A 70 -20.62 -8.11 -9.31
CA GLY A 70 -20.32 -7.47 -8.02
C GLY A 70 -19.44 -6.23 -8.16
N ALA A 71 -18.52 -6.23 -9.13
CA ALA A 71 -17.66 -5.09 -9.43
C ALA A 71 -18.43 -3.86 -9.95
N LEU A 72 -19.60 -4.03 -10.53
CA LEU A 72 -20.47 -2.95 -11.00
C LEU A 72 -21.17 -2.24 -9.83
N ALA A 73 -21.49 -3.00 -8.78
CA ALA A 73 -22.19 -2.52 -7.59
C ALA A 73 -21.24 -2.03 -6.48
N ASN A 74 -19.97 -2.47 -6.51
CA ASN A 74 -18.98 -2.15 -5.48
C ASN A 74 -17.94 -1.15 -6.03
N PRO A 75 -18.15 0.16 -5.84
CA PRO A 75 -17.12 1.13 -6.16
C PRO A 75 -15.93 0.94 -5.21
N ARG A 76 -14.73 0.99 -5.75
CA ARG A 76 -13.43 0.77 -5.10
C ARG A 76 -13.07 1.80 -3.99
N GLN A 77 -14.00 2.11 -3.10
CA GLN A 77 -13.83 3.15 -2.09
C GLN A 77 -12.86 2.78 -0.96
N MET A 78 -12.67 1.49 -0.72
CA MET A 78 -11.91 0.99 0.44
C MET A 78 -10.49 0.53 0.11
N GLU A 79 -10.06 0.63 -1.16
CA GLU A 79 -8.69 0.30 -1.51
C GLU A 79 -7.75 1.48 -1.29
N PRO A 80 -6.65 1.29 -0.55
CA PRO A 80 -5.64 2.32 -0.40
C PRO A 80 -5.06 2.74 -1.76
N TYR A 81 -4.90 4.06 -1.95
CA TYR A 81 -4.29 4.60 -3.16
C TYR A 81 -2.81 4.20 -3.24
N SER A 82 -2.35 3.78 -4.42
CA SER A 82 -0.95 3.44 -4.65
C SER A 82 -0.13 4.66 -5.04
N TYR A 83 0.99 4.87 -4.37
CA TYR A 83 1.97 5.92 -4.69
C TYR A 83 3.07 5.43 -5.65
N ALA A 84 2.74 4.55 -6.60
CA ALA A 84 3.71 3.98 -7.55
C ALA A 84 4.48 5.04 -8.35
N ASN A 85 3.84 6.17 -8.63
CA ASN A 85 4.43 7.28 -9.39
C ASN A 85 5.05 8.37 -8.48
N SER A 86 5.23 8.11 -7.20
CA SER A 86 5.90 9.06 -6.29
C SER A 86 7.39 9.10 -6.55
N SER A 87 8.00 10.29 -6.43
CA SER A 87 9.47 10.47 -6.56
C SER A 87 10.29 9.70 -5.52
N ILE A 88 9.65 9.27 -4.43
CA ILE A 88 10.28 8.47 -3.37
C ILE A 88 9.91 6.98 -3.43
N THR A 89 9.22 6.55 -4.47
CA THR A 89 8.93 5.14 -4.75
C THR A 89 9.91 4.64 -5.81
N MET A 90 10.56 3.52 -5.55
CA MET A 90 11.55 2.94 -6.45
C MET A 90 10.88 2.10 -7.55
N LEU A 91 11.61 1.88 -8.64
CA LEU A 91 11.18 0.96 -9.68
C LEU A 91 11.09 -0.46 -9.11
N ASP A 92 10.10 -1.21 -9.59
CA ASP A 92 9.87 -2.59 -9.17
C ASP A 92 10.98 -3.52 -9.67
N ASP A 93 11.42 -4.44 -8.81
CA ASP A 93 12.35 -5.49 -9.21
C ASP A 93 11.61 -6.55 -10.03
N LYS A 94 12.07 -6.78 -11.26
CA LYS A 94 11.45 -7.70 -12.22
C LYS A 94 11.50 -9.17 -11.79
N ASN A 95 12.33 -9.52 -10.81
CA ASN A 95 12.44 -10.87 -10.29
C ASN A 95 11.23 -11.25 -9.40
N PHE A 96 10.47 -10.27 -8.92
CA PHE A 96 9.25 -10.54 -8.17
C PHE A 96 8.06 -10.80 -9.09
N HIS A 97 7.50 -11.99 -9.02
CA HIS A 97 6.29 -12.34 -9.78
C HIS A 97 5.00 -12.07 -8.99
N ASN A 98 5.07 -12.12 -7.66
CA ASN A 98 3.95 -11.96 -6.74
C ASN A 98 4.27 -10.94 -5.64
N GLY A 99 3.31 -10.72 -4.74
CA GLY A 99 3.44 -9.84 -3.59
C GLY A 99 3.14 -8.36 -3.87
N PRO A 100 3.04 -7.54 -2.81
CA PRO A 100 2.69 -6.14 -2.93
C PRO A 100 3.81 -5.35 -3.62
N LYS A 101 3.42 -4.52 -4.60
CA LYS A 101 4.35 -3.73 -5.42
C LYS A 101 4.78 -2.43 -4.71
N PRO A 102 5.93 -1.83 -5.10
CA PRO A 102 6.30 -0.49 -4.65
C PRO A 102 5.17 0.54 -4.84
N GLY A 103 5.00 1.42 -3.87
CA GLY A 103 3.92 2.39 -3.81
C GLY A 103 2.62 1.91 -3.17
N ARG A 104 2.39 0.60 -3.04
CA ARG A 104 1.23 0.06 -2.31
C ARG A 104 1.47 0.10 -0.81
N VAL A 105 0.37 0.11 -0.05
CA VAL A 105 0.39 -0.17 1.40
C VAL A 105 0.73 -1.64 1.60
N ILE A 106 1.41 -1.95 2.71
CA ILE A 106 1.69 -3.34 3.10
C ILE A 106 0.38 -4.14 3.28
N ASP A 107 0.44 -5.43 2.97
CA ASP A 107 -0.61 -6.36 3.36
C ASP A 107 -0.45 -6.69 4.85
N ASN A 108 -1.39 -6.22 5.67
CA ASN A 108 -1.33 -6.37 7.12
C ASN A 108 -1.80 -7.77 7.54
N ILE A 109 -0.86 -8.68 7.70
CA ILE A 109 -1.10 -10.09 7.94
C ILE A 109 -0.94 -10.41 9.43
N PHE A 110 -1.82 -11.25 9.97
CA PHE A 110 -1.69 -11.79 11.32
C PHE A 110 -0.74 -12.99 11.31
N PHE A 111 0.33 -12.93 12.11
CA PHE A 111 1.31 -14.00 12.31
C PHE A 111 1.92 -13.92 13.71
N ASP A 112 2.30 -15.04 14.28
CA ASP A 112 2.91 -15.15 15.60
C ASP A 112 2.17 -14.35 16.70
N GLY A 113 0.83 -14.36 16.66
CA GLY A 113 -0.02 -13.72 17.67
C GLY A 113 -0.17 -12.19 17.54
N LYS A 114 0.32 -11.56 16.46
CA LYS A 114 0.23 -10.12 16.20
C LYS A 114 0.10 -9.81 14.72
N PHE A 115 -0.29 -8.59 14.38
CA PHE A 115 -0.28 -8.12 13.00
C PHE A 115 1.11 -7.65 12.58
N LEU A 116 1.40 -7.69 11.28
CA LEU A 116 2.65 -7.17 10.74
C LEU A 116 2.86 -5.70 11.13
N SER A 117 1.80 -4.88 11.09
CA SER A 117 1.85 -3.49 11.53
C SER A 117 2.33 -3.29 12.96
N ASP A 118 2.08 -4.26 13.85
CA ASP A 118 2.47 -4.17 15.26
C ASP A 118 3.98 -4.41 15.47
N THR A 119 4.66 -4.91 14.44
CA THR A 119 6.11 -5.13 14.44
C THR A 119 6.91 -3.96 13.89
N LEU A 120 6.23 -3.01 13.25
CA LEU A 120 6.87 -1.88 12.60
C LEU A 120 7.19 -0.78 13.61
N ASP A 121 8.37 -0.17 13.45
CA ASP A 121 8.74 1.06 14.15
C ASP A 121 8.12 2.29 13.47
N LYS A 122 8.15 3.44 14.19
CA LYS A 122 7.65 4.75 13.70
C LYS A 122 8.43 5.31 12.51
N GLY A 123 9.63 4.79 12.25
CA GLY A 123 10.51 5.17 11.15
C GLY A 123 10.34 4.31 9.89
N PHE A 124 11.37 4.30 9.07
CA PHE A 124 11.48 3.32 7.99
C PHE A 124 11.77 1.92 8.58
N ASN A 125 11.23 0.91 7.93
CA ASN A 125 11.40 -0.48 8.33
C ASN A 125 11.86 -1.31 7.11
N ILE A 126 12.67 -2.33 7.38
CA ILE A 126 13.04 -3.33 6.37
C ILE A 126 12.44 -4.67 6.79
N LEU A 127 11.61 -5.27 5.93
CA LEU A 127 11.30 -6.70 6.02
C LEU A 127 12.41 -7.45 5.29
N TRP A 128 13.09 -8.32 6.00
CA TRP A 128 14.15 -9.16 5.46
C TRP A 128 13.74 -10.63 5.55
N PHE A 129 13.67 -11.29 4.42
CA PHE A 129 13.27 -12.70 4.34
C PHE A 129 14.51 -13.61 4.40
N GLY A 130 14.90 -13.98 5.61
CA GLY A 130 16.06 -14.81 5.88
C GLY A 130 16.71 -14.54 7.23
N LYS A 131 17.92 -15.09 7.42
CA LYS A 131 18.70 -14.85 8.63
C LYS A 131 19.24 -13.42 8.63
N LYS A 132 19.24 -12.78 9.80
CA LYS A 132 19.80 -11.43 9.99
C LYS A 132 21.22 -11.34 9.42
N PRO A 133 21.52 -10.34 8.57
CA PRO A 133 22.88 -10.08 8.11
C PRO A 133 23.81 -9.78 9.29
N LYS A 134 25.04 -10.34 9.28
CA LYS A 134 25.99 -10.20 10.40
C LYS A 134 26.44 -8.75 10.66
N GLU A 135 26.52 -7.95 9.59
CA GLU A 135 27.04 -6.57 9.62
C GLU A 135 25.93 -5.51 9.71
N TYR A 136 24.69 -5.90 10.02
CA TYR A 136 23.58 -4.95 10.08
C TYR A 136 23.61 -4.11 11.38
N ASP A 137 23.90 -2.81 11.23
CA ASP A 137 23.92 -1.85 12.34
C ASP A 137 22.57 -1.12 12.45
N LEU A 138 21.80 -1.45 13.50
CA LEU A 138 20.50 -0.83 13.79
C LEU A 138 20.59 0.66 14.15
N LYS A 139 21.76 1.19 14.53
CA LYS A 139 21.93 2.61 14.81
C LYS A 139 22.03 3.45 13.53
N ARG A 140 22.52 2.84 12.45
CA ARG A 140 22.76 3.48 11.17
C ARG A 140 21.65 3.22 10.16
N TYR A 141 20.99 2.08 10.24
CA TYR A 141 20.00 1.61 9.25
C TYR A 141 18.59 1.53 9.85
N PRO A 142 17.55 1.50 9.01
CA PRO A 142 16.17 1.30 9.45
C PRO A 142 15.98 0.05 10.31
N ASN A 143 14.88 0.00 11.07
CA ASN A 143 14.50 -1.20 11.81
C ASN A 143 14.40 -2.42 10.86
N LEU A 144 15.00 -3.55 11.29
CA LEU A 144 15.08 -4.78 10.51
C LEU A 144 14.20 -5.86 11.13
N ILE A 145 13.21 -6.32 10.39
CA ILE A 145 12.31 -7.40 10.77
C ILE A 145 12.68 -8.64 9.94
N CYS A 146 13.23 -9.66 10.60
CA CYS A 146 13.59 -10.91 9.94
C CYS A 146 12.40 -11.86 9.92
N LEU A 147 12.05 -12.35 8.73
CA LEU A 147 10.92 -13.23 8.48
C LEU A 147 11.40 -14.50 7.77
N ASP A 148 10.68 -15.60 7.97
CA ASP A 148 10.95 -16.82 7.20
C ASP A 148 10.32 -16.71 5.80
N PRO A 149 11.12 -16.84 4.72
CA PRO A 149 10.59 -16.82 3.36
C PRO A 149 9.62 -17.97 3.06
N LYS A 150 9.65 -19.06 3.82
CA LYS A 150 8.73 -20.20 3.71
C LYS A 150 7.46 -20.06 4.55
N SER A 151 7.32 -18.98 5.31
CA SER A 151 6.12 -18.69 6.08
C SER A 151 5.00 -18.18 5.17
N LYS A 152 3.76 -18.21 5.70
CA LYS A 152 2.60 -17.65 4.99
C LYS A 152 2.82 -16.18 4.55
N ILE A 153 3.51 -15.39 5.38
CA ILE A 153 3.86 -14.01 5.02
C ILE A 153 4.89 -13.98 3.87
N GLY A 154 5.87 -14.89 3.86
CA GLY A 154 6.83 -15.02 2.77
C GLY A 154 6.16 -15.35 1.43
N GLU A 155 5.21 -16.29 1.44
CA GLU A 155 4.43 -16.65 0.25
C GLU A 155 3.59 -15.47 -0.27
N LEU A 156 2.86 -14.75 0.61
CA LEU A 156 2.04 -13.60 0.25
C LEU A 156 2.86 -12.42 -0.28
N TYR A 157 4.08 -12.25 0.21
CA TYR A 157 5.02 -11.23 -0.27
C TYR A 157 5.82 -11.70 -1.49
N GLY A 158 5.61 -12.92 -1.97
CA GLY A 158 6.40 -13.48 -3.08
C GLY A 158 7.89 -13.52 -2.76
N ALA A 159 8.23 -13.68 -1.48
CA ALA A 159 9.58 -13.54 -0.98
C ALA A 159 10.39 -14.83 -1.17
N SER A 160 11.65 -14.68 -1.52
CA SER A 160 12.65 -15.75 -1.47
C SER A 160 13.74 -15.43 -0.44
N LYS A 161 14.68 -16.34 -0.27
CA LYS A 161 15.79 -16.13 0.64
C LYS A 161 16.60 -14.88 0.25
N ASN A 162 16.80 -13.99 1.23
CA ASN A 162 17.50 -12.71 1.12
C ASN A 162 16.73 -11.61 0.37
N SER A 163 15.47 -11.83 -0.03
CA SER A 163 14.65 -10.74 -0.52
C SER A 163 14.28 -9.76 0.60
N SER A 164 14.04 -8.52 0.22
CA SER A 164 13.76 -7.44 1.18
C SER A 164 12.71 -6.47 0.66
N TYR A 165 12.04 -5.82 1.59
CA TYR A 165 11.08 -4.74 1.36
C TYR A 165 11.44 -3.56 2.25
N LEU A 166 11.54 -2.37 1.69
CA LEU A 166 11.65 -1.13 2.45
C LEU A 166 10.29 -0.49 2.60
N ILE A 167 9.89 -0.24 3.85
CA ILE A 167 8.58 0.28 4.23
C ILE A 167 8.74 1.66 4.84
N ARG A 168 7.90 2.60 4.42
CA ARG A 168 7.81 3.97 4.92
C ARG A 168 7.09 4.01 6.27
N PRO A 169 7.23 5.14 7.04
CA PRO A 169 6.50 5.35 8.29
C PRO A 169 4.96 5.34 8.14
N ASP A 170 4.44 5.58 6.95
CA ASP A 170 3.00 5.52 6.62
C ASP A 170 2.59 4.19 5.97
N MET A 171 3.39 3.14 6.15
CA MET A 171 3.15 1.77 5.73
C MET A 171 3.13 1.53 4.21
N HIS A 172 3.60 2.50 3.40
CA HIS A 172 3.76 2.27 1.97
C HIS A 172 5.13 1.65 1.67
N ILE A 173 5.16 0.80 0.67
CA ILE A 173 6.38 0.14 0.19
C ILE A 173 7.16 1.12 -0.69
N VAL A 174 8.41 1.41 -0.33
CA VAL A 174 9.34 2.21 -1.14
C VAL A 174 9.86 1.40 -2.32
N GLY A 175 10.31 0.19 -2.03
CA GLY A 175 10.91 -0.72 -2.99
C GLY A 175 11.03 -2.12 -2.43
N ARG A 176 11.38 -3.06 -3.30
CA ARG A 176 11.66 -4.45 -2.97
C ARG A 176 12.79 -4.97 -3.83
N TRP A 177 13.61 -5.86 -3.28
CA TRP A 177 14.81 -6.39 -3.93
C TRP A 177 15.03 -7.86 -3.56
N TYR A 178 15.64 -8.59 -4.49
CA TYR A 178 16.20 -9.93 -4.29
C TYR A 178 17.64 -9.88 -3.83
#